data_0f9a28932d84c8e02e70d574d75726d0
#
_entry.id   0f9a28932d84c8e02e70d574d75726d0
#
_cell.length_a   1.000
_cell.length_b   1.000
_cell.length_c   1.000
_cell.angle_alpha   90.00
_cell.angle_beta   90.00
_cell.angle_gamma   90.00
#
_symmetry.space_group_name_H-M   'P 1'
#
loop_
_entity.id
_entity.type
_entity.pdbx_description
1 polymer ?
#
loop_
_entity_poly.entity_id
_entity_poly.type
_entity_poly.pdbx_seq_one_letter_code
_entity_poly.pdbx_strand_id
1 'polypeptide(L)'
;YRGSYYEVKKGDTLYFIAYVTDKDVNDLVRYNELSAPYTIFPGQKLKLWAPKYVAPKYGHKVEPVVALVVAAKPVPVTKTSTASKPSNSSKSSTQKPKPTKTQVAQKQPPKKVEQSKPKEYVGSKGNQNVKPKPPVTTAKNDKVSKWLWPTKGRVIKNFSAGEQGNKGIDIAGQRGQPIVSTAAGTVVYSGNALRGYGNLIIVKHNDNYLSAYAHNDRLLVSEGQSVKSGQKIATMGSSGSKSVKLHFEIRYQGKSVNPKRYLP
;
A
#
# COMPACT_ATOMS: atom_id res chain seq x y z
N TYR A 1 2.48 10.14 9.05
CA TYR A 1 2.88 9.02 9.90
C TYR A 1 4.11 9.40 10.72
N ARG A 2 4.06 9.28 12.06
CA ARG A 2 5.13 9.74 12.97
C ARG A 2 5.95 8.61 13.61
N GLY A 3 5.67 7.36 13.25
CA GLY A 3 6.39 6.19 13.80
C GLY A 3 7.82 6.05 13.28
N SER A 4 8.67 5.34 14.01
CA SER A 4 10.04 5.01 13.59
C SER A 4 10.08 3.83 12.62
N TYR A 5 9.05 3.01 12.59
CA TYR A 5 8.87 1.88 11.68
C TYR A 5 7.40 1.75 11.26
N TYR A 6 7.18 1.04 10.17
CA TYR A 6 5.87 0.65 9.66
C TYR A 6 5.76 -0.87 9.68
N GLU A 7 4.66 -1.41 10.20
CA GLU A 7 4.36 -2.83 10.13
C GLU A 7 3.53 -3.11 8.88
N VAL A 8 4.08 -3.93 7.99
CA VAL A 8 3.49 -4.28 6.69
C VAL A 8 2.21 -5.07 6.90
N LYS A 9 1.13 -4.66 6.26
CA LYS A 9 -0.16 -5.35 6.27
C LYS A 9 -0.36 -6.15 4.97
N LYS A 10 -1.29 -7.09 5.00
CA LYS A 10 -1.67 -7.85 3.81
C LYS A 10 -2.19 -6.90 2.73
N GLY A 11 -1.60 -6.96 1.53
CA GLY A 11 -1.95 -6.10 0.40
C GLY A 11 -1.20 -4.76 0.35
N ASP A 12 -0.29 -4.49 1.29
CA ASP A 12 0.58 -3.32 1.19
C ASP A 12 1.68 -3.57 0.16
N THR A 13 2.01 -2.52 -0.59
CA THR A 13 3.18 -2.47 -1.44
C THR A 13 4.21 -1.50 -0.86
N LEU A 14 5.47 -1.64 -1.24
CA LEU A 14 6.51 -0.72 -0.79
C LEU A 14 6.20 0.73 -1.23
N TYR A 15 5.61 0.91 -2.42
CA TYR A 15 5.16 2.21 -2.92
C TYR A 15 4.00 2.78 -2.12
N PHE A 16 3.04 1.93 -1.72
CA PHE A 16 1.95 2.33 -0.83
C PHE A 16 2.49 2.80 0.52
N ILE A 17 3.43 2.04 1.12
CA ILE A 17 4.05 2.38 2.40
C ILE A 17 4.83 3.70 2.28
N ALA A 18 5.61 3.88 1.22
CA ALA A 18 6.30 5.13 0.93
C ALA A 18 5.32 6.30 0.84
N TYR A 19 4.21 6.08 0.14
CA TYR A 19 3.15 7.07 -0.01
C TYR A 19 2.52 7.49 1.32
N VAL A 20 2.11 6.54 2.16
CA VAL A 20 1.42 6.83 3.44
C VAL A 20 2.35 7.40 4.50
N THR A 21 3.65 7.16 4.37
CA THR A 21 4.68 7.62 5.32
C THR A 21 5.39 8.89 4.87
N ASP A 22 5.05 9.46 3.70
CA ASP A 22 5.71 10.60 3.04
C ASP A 22 7.24 10.37 2.89
N LYS A 23 7.64 9.12 2.52
CA LYS A 23 9.03 8.72 2.30
C LYS A 23 9.31 8.46 0.83
N ASP A 24 10.56 8.59 0.45
CA ASP A 24 11.04 8.08 -0.83
C ASP A 24 11.17 6.55 -0.78
N VAL A 25 10.78 5.87 -1.86
CA VAL A 25 10.87 4.41 -1.96
C VAL A 25 12.32 3.95 -1.87
N ASN A 26 13.25 4.69 -2.51
CA ASN A 26 14.66 4.36 -2.50
C ASN A 26 15.25 4.49 -1.09
N ASP A 27 14.76 5.45 -0.30
CA ASP A 27 15.13 5.59 1.10
C ASP A 27 14.64 4.38 1.92
N LEU A 28 13.39 3.94 1.72
CA LEU A 28 12.88 2.74 2.38
C LEU A 28 13.68 1.49 2.00
N VAL A 29 14.01 1.32 0.71
CA VAL A 29 14.89 0.24 0.24
C VAL A 29 16.22 0.27 0.97
N ARG A 30 16.87 1.43 1.02
CA ARG A 30 18.18 1.61 1.65
C ARG A 30 18.17 1.39 3.16
N TYR A 31 17.16 1.94 3.88
CA TYR A 31 17.07 1.81 5.35
C TYR A 31 16.78 0.38 5.80
N ASN A 32 16.20 -0.43 4.93
CA ASN A 32 15.80 -1.81 5.23
C ASN A 32 16.61 -2.84 4.45
N GLU A 33 17.66 -2.42 3.72
CA GLU A 33 18.57 -3.29 2.97
C GLU A 33 17.82 -4.24 2.02
N LEU A 34 16.75 -3.73 1.39
CA LEU A 34 15.91 -4.53 0.51
C LEU A 34 16.60 -4.74 -0.84
N SER A 35 16.67 -6.00 -1.28
CA SER A 35 17.16 -6.37 -2.59
C SER A 35 16.03 -6.50 -3.60
N ALA A 36 16.32 -6.24 -4.91
CA ALA A 36 15.35 -6.47 -5.96
C ALA A 36 14.90 -7.96 -5.95
N PRO A 37 13.60 -8.21 -6.11
CA PRO A 37 12.47 -7.36 -6.52
C PRO A 37 11.79 -6.55 -5.41
N TYR A 38 12.45 -6.28 -4.28
CA TYR A 38 11.94 -5.49 -3.14
C TYR A 38 10.68 -6.08 -2.50
N THR A 39 10.65 -7.40 -2.38
CA THR A 39 9.53 -8.14 -1.77
C THR A 39 9.43 -7.82 -0.29
N ILE A 40 8.22 -7.52 0.16
CA ILE A 40 7.89 -7.30 1.58
C ILE A 40 6.80 -8.27 2.01
N PHE A 41 6.75 -8.61 3.29
CA PHE A 41 5.84 -9.62 3.84
C PHE A 41 4.96 -9.02 4.93
N PRO A 42 3.68 -9.45 5.06
CA PRO A 42 2.82 -9.05 6.16
C PRO A 42 3.49 -9.36 7.52
N GLY A 43 3.43 -8.39 8.45
CA GLY A 43 4.10 -8.43 9.75
C GLY A 43 5.55 -7.97 9.75
N GLN A 44 6.16 -7.77 8.58
CA GLN A 44 7.51 -7.20 8.48
C GLN A 44 7.51 -5.76 8.99
N LYS A 45 8.52 -5.40 9.82
CA LYS A 45 8.72 -4.02 10.29
C LYS A 45 9.73 -3.30 9.41
N LEU A 46 9.28 -2.27 8.69
CA LEU A 46 10.13 -1.44 7.85
C LEU A 46 10.56 -0.19 8.61
N LYS A 47 11.86 0.05 8.70
CA LYS A 47 12.45 1.29 9.23
C LYS A 47 12.09 2.46 8.32
N LEU A 48 11.57 3.56 8.89
CA LEU A 48 11.18 4.76 8.15
C LEU A 48 12.26 5.85 8.15
N TRP A 49 13.33 5.67 8.92
CA TRP A 49 14.42 6.63 9.08
C TRP A 49 15.75 5.89 9.07
N ALA A 50 16.76 6.53 8.46
CA ALA A 50 18.14 6.09 8.67
C ALA A 50 18.48 6.17 10.16
N PRO A 51 19.23 5.22 10.72
CA PRO A 51 19.83 5.43 12.02
C PRO A 51 20.66 6.71 11.95
N LYS A 52 20.53 7.58 12.97
CA LYS A 52 21.37 8.77 13.05
C LYS A 52 22.82 8.33 12.96
N TYR A 53 23.54 8.85 11.98
CA TYR A 53 24.98 8.64 11.88
C TYR A 53 25.61 9.20 13.14
N VAL A 54 26.10 8.32 13.99
CA VAL A 54 26.97 8.69 15.10
C VAL A 54 28.37 8.61 14.51
N ALA A 55 28.99 9.77 14.24
CA ALA A 55 30.38 9.82 13.82
C ALA A 55 31.23 9.10 14.87
N PRO A 56 32.12 8.17 14.48
CA PRO A 56 33.04 7.57 15.41
C PRO A 56 33.81 8.71 16.10
N LYS A 57 33.80 8.73 17.42
CA LYS A 57 34.62 9.69 18.14
C LYS A 57 36.06 9.41 17.74
N TYR A 58 36.64 10.28 16.92
CA TYR A 58 38.07 10.23 16.63
C TYR A 58 38.83 10.31 17.94
N GLY A 59 39.58 9.25 18.29
CA GLY A 59 40.44 9.27 19.43
C GLY A 59 40.61 7.98 20.23
N HIS A 60 39.95 6.90 19.91
CA HIS A 60 40.29 5.61 20.50
C HIS A 60 41.15 4.80 19.51
N LYS A 61 42.48 4.71 19.80
CA LYS A 61 43.34 3.66 19.27
C LYS A 61 42.65 2.33 19.56
N VAL A 62 42.14 1.66 18.54
CA VAL A 62 41.67 0.28 18.67
C VAL A 62 42.92 -0.57 18.77
N GLU A 63 43.29 -0.98 19.98
CA GLU A 63 44.28 -2.04 20.14
C GLU A 63 43.66 -3.33 19.56
N PRO A 64 44.43 -4.14 18.81
CA PRO A 64 43.89 -5.38 18.26
C PRO A 64 43.54 -6.30 19.43
N VAL A 65 42.24 -6.59 19.59
CA VAL A 65 41.76 -7.60 20.54
C VAL A 65 42.22 -8.95 20.02
N VAL A 66 43.29 -9.48 20.55
CA VAL A 66 43.71 -10.86 20.36
C VAL A 66 42.58 -11.71 20.96
N ALA A 67 41.86 -12.44 20.12
CA ALA A 67 40.80 -13.34 20.54
C ALA A 67 41.41 -14.46 21.42
N LEU A 68 41.27 -14.29 22.72
CA LEU A 68 41.58 -15.37 23.68
C LEU A 68 40.39 -16.36 23.57
N VAL A 69 40.66 -17.49 22.97
CA VAL A 69 39.76 -18.65 23.01
C VAL A 69 39.79 -19.21 24.43
N VAL A 70 38.81 -18.85 25.25
CA VAL A 70 38.61 -19.47 26.56
C VAL A 70 37.63 -20.63 26.39
N ALA A 71 38.16 -21.83 26.53
CA ALA A 71 37.40 -23.06 26.59
C ALA A 71 36.38 -23.03 27.73
N ALA A 72 35.11 -23.16 27.42
CA ALA A 72 34.04 -23.27 28.41
C ALA A 72 34.06 -24.61 29.08
N LYS A 73 34.26 -24.63 30.41
CA LYS A 73 33.96 -25.80 31.27
C LYS A 73 32.46 -25.84 31.63
N PRO A 74 31.86 -27.00 31.71
CA PRO A 74 30.43 -27.12 32.06
C PRO A 74 30.22 -26.95 33.57
N VAL A 75 29.18 -26.19 33.95
CA VAL A 75 28.74 -26.04 35.35
C VAL A 75 27.49 -26.91 35.58
N PRO A 76 27.41 -27.58 36.73
CA PRO A 76 26.37 -28.58 36.99
C PRO A 76 25.04 -27.95 37.40
N VAL A 77 23.98 -28.62 36.96
CA VAL A 77 22.57 -28.36 37.27
C VAL A 77 22.31 -28.70 38.74
N THR A 78 21.81 -27.75 39.52
CA THR A 78 21.19 -28.02 40.80
C THR A 78 19.70 -27.78 40.74
N LYS A 79 18.95 -28.83 40.93
CA LYS A 79 17.49 -28.82 41.13
C LYS A 79 17.22 -28.36 42.55
N THR A 80 16.26 -27.42 42.71
CA THR A 80 15.53 -27.33 43.99
C THR A 80 14.06 -27.00 43.70
N SER A 81 13.24 -27.94 44.05
CA SER A 81 11.80 -27.87 44.15
C SER A 81 11.35 -27.07 45.36
N THR A 82 10.28 -26.28 45.28
CA THR A 82 9.27 -26.28 46.36
C THR A 82 7.95 -25.69 45.84
N ALA A 83 6.92 -26.49 46.14
CA ALA A 83 5.52 -26.24 45.90
C ALA A 83 4.91 -25.30 46.94
N SER A 84 3.88 -24.57 46.54
CA SER A 84 2.72 -24.29 47.41
C SER A 84 1.53 -23.73 46.60
N LYS A 85 0.43 -24.46 46.70
CA LYS A 85 -0.94 -24.12 46.40
C LYS A 85 -1.67 -24.10 47.78
N PRO A 86 -2.94 -23.74 47.98
CA PRO A 86 -3.93 -22.91 47.29
C PRO A 86 -4.74 -21.97 48.23
N SER A 87 -5.70 -21.22 47.72
CA SER A 87 -7.08 -21.01 48.25
C SER A 87 -7.77 -19.88 47.46
N ASN A 88 -8.86 -20.11 46.88
CA ASN A 88 -10.25 -20.39 47.23
C ASN A 88 -11.13 -19.13 47.25
N SER A 89 -12.22 -19.26 46.47
CA SER A 89 -13.61 -18.75 46.60
C SER A 89 -13.85 -17.26 46.25
N SER A 90 -14.87 -16.92 45.45
CA SER A 90 -16.31 -17.26 45.51
C SER A 90 -17.00 -16.67 44.27
N LYS A 91 -17.83 -17.42 43.67
CA LYS A 91 -19.29 -17.39 43.45
C LYS A 91 -19.99 -16.01 43.35
N SER A 92 -20.70 -15.84 42.25
CA SER A 92 -22.11 -15.50 42.09
C SER A 92 -22.30 -14.71 40.78
N SER A 93 -23.28 -14.80 39.96
CA SER A 93 -24.50 -15.54 39.69
C SER A 93 -25.12 -14.93 38.44
N THR A 94 -25.50 -15.80 37.52
CA THR A 94 -26.75 -15.82 36.75
C THR A 94 -27.43 -14.49 36.38
N GLN A 95 -27.59 -14.22 35.06
CA GLN A 95 -28.94 -14.12 34.47
C GLN A 95 -28.90 -14.02 32.95
N LYS A 96 -29.64 -14.93 32.33
CA LYS A 96 -30.01 -15.00 30.91
C LYS A 96 -31.42 -14.41 30.80
N PRO A 97 -31.78 -13.69 29.78
CA PRO A 97 -33.14 -13.72 29.26
C PRO A 97 -33.24 -14.30 27.86
N LYS A 98 -34.30 -15.02 27.71
CA LYS A 98 -34.79 -15.87 26.62
C LYS A 98 -35.44 -15.03 25.51
N PRO A 99 -35.61 -15.59 24.28
CA PRO A 99 -35.98 -14.84 23.09
C PRO A 99 -37.50 -14.68 22.90
N THR A 100 -37.87 -13.58 22.25
CA THR A 100 -39.27 -13.37 21.82
C THR A 100 -39.36 -13.66 20.33
N LYS A 101 -40.18 -14.64 20.00
CA LYS A 101 -40.71 -14.96 18.67
C LYS A 101 -41.71 -13.91 18.23
N THR A 102 -41.67 -13.49 16.97
CA THR A 102 -42.90 -13.13 16.25
C THR A 102 -42.76 -13.55 14.78
N GLN A 103 -43.77 -14.21 14.33
CA GLN A 103 -44.11 -14.97 13.16
C GLN A 103 -44.17 -14.11 11.88
N VAL A 104 -43.74 -14.66 10.76
CA VAL A 104 -44.46 -15.30 9.63
C VAL A 104 -45.01 -14.32 8.59
N ALA A 105 -44.46 -14.37 7.39
CA ALA A 105 -45.23 -14.32 6.16
C ALA A 105 -44.52 -15.09 5.02
N GLN A 106 -45.27 -15.85 4.35
CA GLN A 106 -45.07 -16.98 3.46
C GLN A 106 -44.51 -16.65 2.07
N LYS A 107 -43.71 -17.62 1.53
CA LYS A 107 -43.77 -18.33 0.25
C LYS A 107 -43.71 -17.57 -1.07
N GLN A 108 -42.65 -17.89 -1.85
CA GLN A 108 -42.83 -18.59 -3.14
C GLN A 108 -41.53 -19.27 -3.58
N PRO A 109 -41.58 -20.43 -4.34
CA PRO A 109 -40.46 -21.36 -4.51
C PRO A 109 -39.53 -21.00 -5.67
N PRO A 110 -38.27 -21.49 -5.69
CA PRO A 110 -37.31 -21.22 -6.74
C PRO A 110 -37.56 -22.10 -7.98
N LYS A 111 -37.51 -21.50 -9.13
CA LYS A 111 -37.48 -22.17 -10.44
C LYS A 111 -36.14 -22.92 -10.59
N LYS A 112 -36.27 -24.21 -10.87
CA LYS A 112 -35.25 -25.17 -11.26
C LYS A 112 -34.46 -24.64 -12.45
N VAL A 113 -33.16 -24.41 -12.27
CA VAL A 113 -32.23 -24.17 -13.38
C VAL A 113 -31.51 -25.50 -13.64
N GLU A 114 -31.66 -25.94 -14.86
CA GLU A 114 -31.16 -27.18 -15.44
C GLU A 114 -29.60 -27.18 -15.44
N GLN A 115 -29.00 -28.24 -14.93
CA GLN A 115 -27.56 -28.50 -15.01
C GLN A 115 -27.20 -28.84 -16.47
N SER A 116 -26.45 -27.98 -17.14
CA SER A 116 -25.74 -28.33 -18.35
C SER A 116 -24.37 -28.91 -18.01
N LYS A 117 -24.11 -30.12 -18.52
CA LYS A 117 -22.90 -30.93 -18.38
C LYS A 117 -21.64 -30.20 -18.84
N PRO A 118 -20.47 -30.47 -18.21
CA PRO A 118 -19.19 -29.93 -18.65
C PRO A 118 -18.82 -30.53 -20.02
N LYS A 119 -18.53 -29.66 -20.99
CA LYS A 119 -17.87 -30.07 -22.23
C LYS A 119 -16.39 -30.30 -21.98
N GLU A 120 -15.96 -31.50 -22.32
CA GLU A 120 -14.60 -31.97 -22.40
C GLU A 120 -13.72 -31.03 -23.22
N TYR A 121 -12.64 -30.49 -22.61
CA TYR A 121 -11.69 -29.62 -23.28
C TYR A 121 -10.59 -30.48 -23.91
N VAL A 122 -10.72 -30.67 -25.21
CA VAL A 122 -9.67 -31.34 -26.03
C VAL A 122 -8.45 -30.43 -26.10
N GLY A 123 -7.32 -30.90 -25.57
CA GLY A 123 -6.06 -30.20 -25.57
C GLY A 123 -5.51 -29.94 -26.97
N SER A 124 -5.41 -28.69 -27.37
CA SER A 124 -4.61 -28.30 -28.51
C SER A 124 -3.20 -27.94 -28.03
N LYS A 125 -2.24 -28.75 -28.41
CA LYS A 125 -0.79 -28.50 -28.30
C LYS A 125 -0.45 -27.31 -29.22
N GLY A 126 -0.43 -26.11 -28.66
CA GLY A 126 0.14 -24.92 -29.29
C GLY A 126 1.42 -24.53 -28.59
N ASN A 127 2.54 -24.88 -29.20
CA ASN A 127 3.89 -24.48 -28.81
C ASN A 127 4.03 -22.96 -29.03
N GLN A 128 3.78 -22.15 -28.00
CA GLN A 128 4.10 -20.72 -28.04
C GLN A 128 5.32 -20.47 -27.15
N ASN A 129 6.44 -20.43 -27.82
CA ASN A 129 7.71 -19.94 -27.34
C ASN A 129 7.57 -18.44 -27.04
N VAL A 130 7.00 -18.10 -25.87
CA VAL A 130 6.93 -16.72 -25.40
C VAL A 130 8.30 -16.39 -24.85
N LYS A 131 9.14 -15.86 -25.74
CA LYS A 131 10.41 -15.23 -25.41
C LYS A 131 10.13 -14.17 -24.34
N PRO A 132 10.73 -14.23 -23.13
CA PRO A 132 10.57 -13.18 -22.14
C PRO A 132 11.01 -11.86 -22.76
N LYS A 133 10.11 -10.89 -22.84
CA LYS A 133 10.46 -9.53 -23.25
C LYS A 133 11.50 -9.03 -22.23
N PRO A 134 12.70 -8.58 -22.67
CA PRO A 134 13.70 -8.11 -21.73
C PRO A 134 13.10 -6.98 -20.88
N PRO A 135 13.53 -6.85 -19.61
CA PRO A 135 13.11 -5.74 -18.79
C PRO A 135 13.43 -4.45 -19.53
N VAL A 136 12.41 -3.62 -19.71
CA VAL A 136 12.58 -2.28 -20.26
C VAL A 136 13.53 -1.56 -19.33
N THR A 137 14.78 -1.42 -19.73
CA THR A 137 15.74 -0.55 -19.08
C THR A 137 15.16 0.85 -19.16
N THR A 138 14.56 1.29 -18.05
CA THR A 138 14.12 2.68 -17.88
C THR A 138 15.37 3.53 -17.94
N ALA A 139 15.59 4.20 -19.08
CA ALA A 139 16.52 5.32 -19.12
C ALA A 139 16.19 6.23 -17.93
N LYS A 140 17.21 6.57 -17.14
CA LYS A 140 17.13 7.53 -16.04
C LYS A 140 16.76 8.92 -16.62
N ASN A 141 15.52 9.08 -17.02
CA ASN A 141 14.97 10.41 -17.31
C ASN A 141 14.37 10.93 -16.01
N ASP A 142 15.07 11.85 -15.36
CA ASP A 142 14.64 12.47 -14.11
C ASP A 142 13.33 13.27 -14.26
N LYS A 143 12.84 13.47 -15.47
CA LYS A 143 11.62 14.24 -15.75
C LYS A 143 10.60 13.42 -16.55
N VAL A 144 9.33 13.58 -16.18
CA VAL A 144 8.20 13.12 -16.99
C VAL A 144 8.07 14.09 -18.17
N SER A 145 8.12 13.60 -19.40
CA SER A 145 8.19 14.44 -20.60
C SER A 145 6.94 15.29 -20.84
N LYS A 146 5.77 14.78 -20.47
CA LYS A 146 4.49 15.48 -20.65
C LYS A 146 3.46 15.01 -19.63
N TRP A 147 2.83 15.97 -18.96
CA TRP A 147 1.71 15.77 -18.07
C TRP A 147 0.40 16.17 -18.76
N LEU A 148 -0.69 15.47 -18.47
CA LEU A 148 -2.05 15.77 -18.91
C LEU A 148 -2.93 16.05 -17.70
N TRP A 149 -4.01 16.81 -17.89
CA TRP A 149 -5.05 16.90 -16.86
C TRP A 149 -5.68 15.52 -16.64
N PRO A 150 -5.86 15.07 -15.36
CA PRO A 150 -6.43 13.74 -15.05
C PRO A 150 -7.90 13.63 -15.40
N THR A 151 -8.60 14.76 -15.48
CA THR A 151 -10.02 14.84 -15.83
C THR A 151 -10.37 16.28 -16.21
N LYS A 152 -11.53 16.49 -16.83
CA LYS A 152 -12.10 17.83 -17.04
C LYS A 152 -12.78 18.31 -15.75
N GLY A 153 -12.78 19.62 -15.50
CA GLY A 153 -13.46 20.18 -14.34
C GLY A 153 -12.74 21.39 -13.74
N ARG A 154 -13.42 22.08 -12.82
CA ARG A 154 -12.86 23.22 -12.11
C ARG A 154 -12.11 22.75 -10.87
N VAL A 155 -10.93 23.29 -10.63
CA VAL A 155 -10.22 23.08 -9.35
C VAL A 155 -10.98 23.83 -8.24
N ILE A 156 -11.46 23.08 -7.25
CA ILE A 156 -12.25 23.59 -6.11
C ILE A 156 -11.42 23.70 -4.83
N LYS A 157 -10.28 22.99 -4.76
CA LYS A 157 -9.33 23.12 -3.66
C LYS A 157 -7.92 23.02 -4.20
N ASN A 158 -7.08 24.01 -3.87
CA ASN A 158 -5.70 24.07 -4.30
C ASN A 158 -4.79 23.27 -3.35
N PHE A 159 -3.60 22.96 -3.83
CA PHE A 159 -2.51 22.44 -3.02
C PHE A 159 -2.13 23.45 -1.92
N SER A 160 -1.90 22.95 -0.72
CA SER A 160 -1.31 23.73 0.37
C SER A 160 -0.27 22.88 1.11
N ALA A 161 0.89 23.49 1.35
CA ALA A 161 1.99 22.82 2.06
C ALA A 161 1.66 22.65 3.54
N GLY A 162 2.39 21.71 4.21
CA GLY A 162 2.27 21.44 5.64
C GLY A 162 1.49 20.17 5.96
N GLU A 163 1.55 19.75 7.24
CA GLU A 163 0.94 18.48 7.69
C GLU A 163 -0.58 18.47 7.55
N GLN A 164 -1.24 19.61 7.81
CA GLN A 164 -2.68 19.81 7.68
C GLN A 164 -3.10 20.32 6.30
N GLY A 165 -2.14 20.48 5.41
CA GLY A 165 -2.36 20.99 4.07
C GLY A 165 -3.07 20.02 3.13
N ASN A 166 -3.60 20.54 2.03
CA ASN A 166 -4.11 19.73 0.94
C ASN A 166 -2.93 19.19 0.11
N LYS A 167 -2.66 17.90 0.19
CA LYS A 167 -1.51 17.23 -0.45
C LYS A 167 -1.55 17.27 -1.99
N GLY A 168 -2.67 17.70 -2.57
CA GLY A 168 -2.90 17.77 -4.01
C GLY A 168 -3.87 18.86 -4.40
N ILE A 169 -4.63 18.65 -5.46
CA ILE A 169 -5.75 19.50 -5.87
C ILE A 169 -7.04 18.68 -5.92
N ASP A 170 -8.17 19.33 -5.58
CA ASP A 170 -9.49 18.72 -5.76
C ASP A 170 -10.13 19.29 -7.02
N ILE A 171 -10.62 18.43 -7.90
CA ILE A 171 -11.26 18.77 -9.16
C ILE A 171 -12.72 18.35 -9.10
N ALA A 172 -13.63 19.32 -9.27
CA ALA A 172 -15.07 19.05 -9.32
C ALA A 172 -15.45 18.36 -10.63
N GLY A 173 -16.44 17.49 -10.57
CA GLY A 173 -17.00 16.82 -11.73
C GLY A 173 -18.25 16.01 -11.39
N GLN A 174 -18.62 15.10 -12.26
CA GLN A 174 -19.80 14.26 -12.12
C GLN A 174 -19.42 12.81 -11.78
N ARG A 175 -20.29 12.10 -11.05
CA ARG A 175 -20.11 10.66 -10.81
C ARG A 175 -20.04 9.91 -12.15
N GLY A 176 -19.07 9.00 -12.25
CA GLY A 176 -18.85 8.23 -13.47
C GLY A 176 -17.99 8.94 -14.52
N GLN A 177 -17.66 10.23 -14.34
CA GLN A 177 -16.78 10.97 -15.25
C GLN A 177 -15.42 10.27 -15.38
N PRO A 178 -14.86 10.17 -16.62
CA PRO A 178 -13.57 9.51 -16.84
C PRO A 178 -12.43 10.20 -16.09
N ILE A 179 -11.58 9.37 -15.46
CA ILE A 179 -10.28 9.77 -14.91
C ILE A 179 -9.22 9.04 -15.71
N VAL A 180 -8.22 9.80 -16.17
CA VAL A 180 -7.15 9.28 -17.03
C VAL A 180 -5.79 9.42 -16.33
N SER A 181 -4.85 8.52 -16.67
CA SER A 181 -3.47 8.65 -16.23
C SER A 181 -2.83 9.89 -16.84
N THR A 182 -2.25 10.72 -15.99
CA THR A 182 -1.64 12.01 -16.38
C THR A 182 -0.36 11.85 -17.20
N ALA A 183 0.30 10.70 -17.09
CA ALA A 183 1.47 10.32 -17.89
C ALA A 183 1.52 8.78 -17.98
N ALA A 184 2.38 8.25 -18.84
CA ALA A 184 2.64 6.82 -18.90
C ALA A 184 3.32 6.32 -17.61
N GLY A 185 3.05 5.07 -17.22
CA GLY A 185 3.65 4.51 -16.01
C GLY A 185 3.13 3.12 -15.67
N THR A 186 3.40 2.69 -14.45
CA THR A 186 2.92 1.41 -13.88
C THR A 186 2.08 1.68 -12.65
N VAL A 187 0.93 1.03 -12.55
CA VAL A 187 0.07 1.09 -11.35
C VAL A 187 0.79 0.35 -10.22
N VAL A 188 1.11 1.05 -9.16
CA VAL A 188 1.79 0.50 -7.98
C VAL A 188 0.88 0.33 -6.77
N TYR A 189 -0.36 0.80 -6.89
CA TYR A 189 -1.42 0.57 -5.93
C TYR A 189 -2.79 0.78 -6.60
N SER A 190 -3.74 -0.10 -6.33
CA SER A 190 -5.15 0.03 -6.74
C SER A 190 -6.04 -0.60 -5.67
N GLY A 191 -6.68 0.22 -4.81
CA GLY A 191 -7.45 -0.28 -3.67
C GLY A 191 -8.06 0.82 -2.81
N ASN A 192 -8.59 0.46 -1.65
CA ASN A 192 -9.30 1.37 -0.74
C ASN A 192 -8.82 1.30 0.73
N ALA A 193 -7.65 0.71 0.96
CA ALA A 193 -7.15 0.52 2.33
C ALA A 193 -6.73 1.83 3.03
N LEU A 194 -6.47 2.91 2.27
CA LEU A 194 -6.03 4.18 2.83
C LEU A 194 -7.22 5.02 3.30
N ARG A 195 -7.32 5.17 4.63
CA ARG A 195 -8.38 5.99 5.24
C ARG A 195 -8.33 7.43 4.72
N GLY A 196 -9.49 7.97 4.33
CA GLY A 196 -9.63 9.34 3.85
C GLY A 196 -9.48 9.50 2.34
N TYR A 197 -8.90 8.53 1.62
CA TYR A 197 -8.75 8.57 0.16
C TYR A 197 -9.84 7.77 -0.59
N GLY A 198 -10.51 6.85 0.10
CA GLY A 198 -11.46 5.95 -0.55
C GLY A 198 -10.79 5.08 -1.60
N ASN A 199 -11.44 4.87 -2.72
CA ASN A 199 -10.86 4.13 -3.85
C ASN A 199 -9.71 4.94 -4.48
N LEU A 200 -8.49 4.42 -4.39
CA LEU A 200 -7.25 5.10 -4.72
C LEU A 200 -6.47 4.31 -5.78
N ILE A 201 -5.95 5.01 -6.77
CA ILE A 201 -4.92 4.50 -7.69
C ILE A 201 -3.65 5.32 -7.48
N ILE A 202 -2.50 4.65 -7.45
CA ILE A 202 -1.19 5.29 -7.50
C ILE A 202 -0.45 4.75 -8.73
N VAL A 203 0.06 5.66 -9.57
CA VAL A 203 0.83 5.35 -10.77
C VAL A 203 2.27 5.83 -10.58
N LYS A 204 3.23 4.92 -10.77
CA LYS A 204 4.66 5.24 -10.86
C LYS A 204 5.00 5.60 -12.30
N HIS A 205 5.50 6.81 -12.51
CA HIS A 205 5.92 7.29 -13.84
C HIS A 205 7.40 7.05 -14.10
N ASN A 206 8.22 7.24 -13.07
CA ASN A 206 9.66 6.90 -13.03
C ASN A 206 10.10 6.75 -11.57
N ASP A 207 11.40 6.73 -11.30
CA ASP A 207 11.91 6.54 -9.94
C ASP A 207 11.65 7.74 -9.02
N ASN A 208 11.39 8.93 -9.58
CA ASN A 208 11.19 10.16 -8.84
C ASN A 208 9.71 10.58 -8.73
N TYR A 209 8.86 10.19 -9.69
CA TYR A 209 7.50 10.71 -9.79
C TYR A 209 6.41 9.65 -9.63
N LEU A 210 5.48 9.96 -8.73
CA LEU A 210 4.20 9.25 -8.58
C LEU A 210 3.04 10.22 -8.82
N SER A 211 1.93 9.71 -9.32
CA SER A 211 0.63 10.38 -9.26
C SER A 211 -0.40 9.55 -8.51
N ALA A 212 -1.32 10.21 -7.82
CA ALA A 212 -2.37 9.57 -7.06
C ALA A 212 -3.74 10.15 -7.42
N TYR A 213 -4.73 9.25 -7.51
CA TYR A 213 -6.11 9.53 -7.95
C TYR A 213 -7.06 8.96 -6.92
N ALA A 214 -7.71 9.79 -6.11
CA ALA A 214 -8.55 9.38 -5.00
C ALA A 214 -10.02 9.76 -5.15
N HIS A 215 -10.85 9.19 -4.29
CA HIS A 215 -12.31 9.32 -4.27
C HIS A 215 -13.02 8.72 -5.48
N ASN A 216 -12.36 7.76 -6.18
CA ASN A 216 -12.93 7.13 -7.36
C ASN A 216 -14.22 6.35 -7.03
N ASP A 217 -15.10 6.24 -8.03
CA ASP A 217 -16.26 5.35 -7.99
C ASP A 217 -15.82 3.91 -8.33
N ARG A 218 -15.21 3.73 -9.51
CA ARG A 218 -14.71 2.44 -9.99
C ARG A 218 -13.24 2.54 -10.36
N LEU A 219 -12.45 1.55 -9.96
CA LEU A 219 -11.10 1.34 -10.40
C LEU A 219 -11.12 0.44 -11.63
N LEU A 220 -10.46 0.83 -12.73
CA LEU A 220 -10.47 0.12 -14.01
C LEU A 220 -9.13 -0.51 -14.36
N VAL A 221 -8.15 -0.38 -13.46
CA VAL A 221 -6.80 -0.92 -13.58
C VAL A 221 -6.40 -1.62 -12.30
N SER A 222 -5.53 -2.59 -12.42
CA SER A 222 -4.99 -3.36 -11.29
C SER A 222 -3.53 -3.02 -11.04
N GLU A 223 -3.05 -3.33 -9.85
CA GLU A 223 -1.65 -3.23 -9.48
C GLU A 223 -0.77 -4.06 -10.43
N GLY A 224 0.43 -3.55 -10.74
CA GLY A 224 1.35 -4.12 -11.72
C GLY A 224 1.03 -3.78 -13.18
N GLN A 225 -0.15 -3.23 -13.48
CA GLN A 225 -0.56 -2.91 -14.85
C GLN A 225 0.17 -1.67 -15.36
N SER A 226 0.73 -1.77 -16.58
CA SER A 226 1.26 -0.62 -17.31
C SER A 226 0.12 0.21 -17.92
N VAL A 227 0.20 1.52 -17.79
CA VAL A 227 -0.77 2.47 -18.33
C VAL A 227 -0.11 3.51 -19.24
N LYS A 228 -0.82 3.93 -20.28
CA LYS A 228 -0.37 4.98 -21.19
C LYS A 228 -0.85 6.35 -20.68
N SER A 229 -0.16 7.42 -21.08
CA SER A 229 -0.65 8.79 -20.89
C SER A 229 -2.03 8.96 -21.53
N GLY A 230 -2.99 9.53 -20.79
CA GLY A 230 -4.38 9.68 -21.24
C GLY A 230 -5.25 8.41 -21.19
N GLN A 231 -4.70 7.27 -20.80
CA GLN A 231 -5.47 6.04 -20.62
C GLN A 231 -6.47 6.20 -19.48
N LYS A 232 -7.75 5.83 -19.70
CA LYS A 232 -8.76 5.79 -18.65
C LYS A 232 -8.40 4.72 -17.62
N ILE A 233 -8.29 5.14 -16.35
CA ILE A 233 -7.87 4.28 -15.23
C ILE A 233 -8.95 4.14 -14.16
N ALA A 234 -9.87 5.12 -14.07
CA ALA A 234 -10.96 5.11 -13.10
C ALA A 234 -12.16 5.92 -13.60
N THR A 235 -13.21 5.93 -12.77
CA THR A 235 -14.32 6.87 -12.88
C THR A 235 -14.43 7.70 -11.61
N MET A 236 -14.79 8.98 -11.73
CA MET A 236 -14.94 9.90 -10.60
C MET A 236 -16.07 9.49 -9.69
N GLY A 237 -15.88 9.60 -8.39
CA GLY A 237 -16.86 9.28 -7.37
C GLY A 237 -16.78 10.16 -6.14
N SER A 238 -17.21 9.60 -5.02
CA SER A 238 -17.16 10.23 -3.69
C SER A 238 -16.72 9.25 -2.60
N SER A 239 -16.04 8.13 -2.97
CA SER A 239 -15.56 7.19 -1.98
C SER A 239 -14.62 7.87 -0.98
N GLY A 240 -14.84 7.69 0.32
CA GLY A 240 -14.08 8.38 1.36
C GLY A 240 -14.25 9.90 1.42
N SER A 241 -15.24 10.48 0.67
CA SER A 241 -15.53 11.90 0.63
C SER A 241 -17.02 12.19 0.71
N LYS A 242 -17.41 13.37 1.19
CA LYS A 242 -18.82 13.83 1.25
C LYS A 242 -19.34 14.34 -0.11
N SER A 243 -18.46 14.65 -1.05
CA SER A 243 -18.81 15.22 -2.36
C SER A 243 -18.13 14.49 -3.50
N VAL A 244 -18.77 14.52 -4.69
CA VAL A 244 -18.18 13.97 -5.92
C VAL A 244 -17.06 14.89 -6.38
N LYS A 245 -15.85 14.36 -6.42
CA LYS A 245 -14.63 15.06 -6.86
C LYS A 245 -13.52 14.06 -7.15
N LEU A 246 -12.51 14.50 -7.85
CA LEU A 246 -11.20 13.84 -7.88
C LEU A 246 -10.26 14.60 -6.94
N HIS A 247 -9.65 13.90 -5.98
CA HIS A 247 -8.45 14.38 -5.32
C HIS A 247 -7.24 13.84 -6.08
N PHE A 248 -6.40 14.76 -6.59
CA PHE A 248 -5.26 14.45 -7.44
C PHE A 248 -3.97 14.97 -6.83
N GLU A 249 -2.97 14.08 -6.70
CA GLU A 249 -1.64 14.42 -6.20
C GLU A 249 -0.55 14.10 -7.23
N ILE A 250 0.51 14.90 -7.20
CA ILE A 250 1.82 14.54 -7.76
C ILE A 250 2.81 14.50 -6.61
N ARG A 251 3.65 13.47 -6.60
CA ARG A 251 4.74 13.34 -5.65
C ARG A 251 6.07 13.27 -6.37
N TYR A 252 7.02 14.01 -5.86
CA TYR A 252 8.41 14.01 -6.30
C TYR A 252 9.27 13.54 -5.13
N GLN A 253 10.00 12.43 -5.32
CA GLN A 253 10.84 11.79 -4.29
C GLN A 253 10.08 11.63 -2.95
N GLY A 254 8.88 11.04 -3.02
CA GLY A 254 8.01 10.80 -1.88
C GLY A 254 7.25 12.01 -1.33
N LYS A 255 7.65 13.23 -1.67
CA LYS A 255 7.03 14.46 -1.16
C LYS A 255 5.93 14.97 -2.07
N SER A 256 4.80 15.38 -1.49
CA SER A 256 3.71 16.02 -2.23
C SER A 256 4.17 17.36 -2.78
N VAL A 257 3.92 17.60 -4.06
CA VAL A 257 4.24 18.85 -4.77
C VAL A 257 2.97 19.43 -5.39
N ASN A 258 2.98 20.75 -5.66
CA ASN A 258 1.82 21.42 -6.28
C ASN A 258 1.59 20.91 -7.71
N PRO A 259 0.48 20.19 -7.99
CA PRO A 259 0.23 19.61 -9.31
C PRO A 259 0.12 20.65 -10.42
N LYS A 260 -0.34 21.87 -10.11
CA LYS A 260 -0.46 22.96 -11.09
C LYS A 260 0.86 23.44 -11.69
N ARG A 261 2.01 23.05 -11.12
CA ARG A 261 3.32 23.33 -11.69
C ARG A 261 3.73 22.36 -12.80
N TYR A 262 3.00 21.28 -12.94
CA TYR A 262 3.28 20.19 -13.87
C TYR A 262 2.21 20.07 -14.97
N LEU A 263 0.96 20.36 -14.61
CA LEU A 263 -0.17 20.30 -15.53
C LEU A 263 -0.14 21.48 -16.51
N PRO A 264 -0.55 21.25 -17.80
CA PRO A 264 -0.58 22.30 -18.84
C PRO A 264 -1.61 23.39 -18.56
#